data_720e6c8dc82c0dae09af7ae32bcb401d
#
_entry.id   720e6c8dc82c0dae09af7ae32bcb401d
#
_cell.length_a   1.000
_cell.length_b   1.000
_cell.length_c   1.000
_cell.angle_alpha   90.00
_cell.angle_beta   90.00
_cell.angle_gamma   90.00
#
_symmetry.space_group_name_H-M   'P 1'
#
loop_
_entity.id
_entity.type
_entity.pdbx_description
1 polymer ?
#
loop_
_entity_poly.entity_id
_entity_poly.type
_entity_poly.pdbx_seq_one_letter_code
_entity_poly.pdbx_strand_id
1 'polypeptide(L)'
;SGRVSVNGEPAHVGQRVSWGDRVEIDGKPVRLRIAPLPTRVLAYHKPVGEVVTLNDPEGRPTVFRRLPRLAHGKWQSVGRLDINTEGLLLFTTSGELANRLMHPRFGVEREYAVRVLGQLDDDSRAKLLAGVPIDGFTSAFLRVEDGGGEGANRWYRVVIAEGRHREVRRLFEAV
;
A
#
# COMPACT_ATOMS: atom_id res chain seq x y z
N SER A 1 -13.97 -23.77 -23.55
CA SER A 1 -13.71 -25.08 -24.01
C SER A 1 -14.56 -26.20 -23.36
N GLY A 2 -15.80 -25.94 -23.00
CA GLY A 2 -16.90 -26.91 -22.80
C GLY A 2 -16.76 -28.04 -21.77
N ARG A 3 -15.61 -28.15 -21.09
CA ARG A 3 -15.37 -29.26 -20.14
C ARG A 3 -15.89 -29.00 -18.74
N VAL A 4 -16.13 -27.74 -18.41
CA VAL A 4 -16.60 -27.31 -17.08
C VAL A 4 -18.06 -26.93 -17.18
N SER A 5 -18.89 -27.43 -16.26
CA SER A 5 -20.27 -27.00 -16.09
C SER A 5 -20.50 -26.51 -14.65
N VAL A 6 -21.41 -25.57 -14.50
CA VAL A 6 -21.90 -25.06 -13.22
C VAL A 6 -23.41 -25.21 -13.20
N ASN A 7 -23.93 -25.95 -12.22
CA ASN A 7 -25.35 -26.27 -12.09
C ASN A 7 -25.97 -26.91 -13.34
N GLY A 8 -25.17 -27.69 -14.08
CA GLY A 8 -25.59 -28.37 -15.30
C GLY A 8 -25.39 -27.57 -16.59
N GLU A 9 -25.05 -26.28 -16.51
CA GLU A 9 -24.83 -25.42 -17.68
C GLU A 9 -23.32 -25.26 -17.97
N PRO A 10 -22.92 -25.18 -19.26
CA PRO A 10 -21.52 -24.95 -19.60
C PRO A 10 -20.97 -23.64 -19.01
N ALA A 11 -19.86 -23.71 -18.32
CA ALA A 11 -19.23 -22.54 -17.71
C ALA A 11 -18.48 -21.68 -18.73
N HIS A 12 -18.51 -20.36 -18.54
CA HIS A 12 -17.68 -19.40 -19.27
C HIS A 12 -16.50 -18.88 -18.44
N VAL A 13 -15.47 -18.39 -19.13
CA VAL A 13 -14.29 -17.82 -18.46
C VAL A 13 -14.69 -16.58 -17.63
N GLY A 14 -14.29 -16.57 -16.36
CA GLY A 14 -14.63 -15.49 -15.42
C GLY A 14 -15.98 -15.66 -14.72
N GLN A 15 -16.72 -16.75 -14.97
CA GLN A 15 -17.95 -17.06 -14.23
C GLN A 15 -17.65 -17.18 -12.75
N ARG A 16 -18.44 -16.49 -11.92
CA ARG A 16 -18.37 -16.60 -10.46
C ARG A 16 -19.12 -17.83 -10.00
N VAL A 17 -18.54 -18.53 -9.04
CA VAL A 17 -19.12 -19.71 -8.40
C VAL A 17 -19.32 -19.42 -6.93
N SER A 18 -20.52 -19.71 -6.42
CA SER A 18 -20.93 -19.48 -5.04
C SER A 18 -20.97 -20.79 -4.23
N TRP A 19 -21.09 -20.65 -2.91
CA TRP A 19 -21.32 -21.81 -2.06
C TRP A 19 -22.64 -22.50 -2.44
N GLY A 20 -22.59 -23.82 -2.63
CA GLY A 20 -23.76 -24.60 -3.04
C GLY A 20 -23.84 -24.85 -4.55
N ASP A 21 -23.07 -24.15 -5.37
CA ASP A 21 -23.03 -24.45 -6.80
C ASP A 21 -22.37 -25.81 -7.07
N ARG A 22 -23.01 -26.59 -7.94
CA ARG A 22 -22.48 -27.87 -8.41
C ARG A 22 -21.57 -27.63 -9.60
N VAL A 23 -20.28 -27.86 -9.41
CA VAL A 23 -19.31 -27.77 -10.51
C VAL A 23 -18.88 -29.16 -10.92
N GLU A 24 -18.86 -29.38 -12.23
CA GLU A 24 -18.43 -30.64 -12.84
C GLU A 24 -17.35 -30.39 -13.89
N ILE A 25 -16.42 -31.33 -14.00
CA ILE A 25 -15.42 -31.36 -15.08
C ILE A 25 -15.62 -32.69 -15.80
N ASP A 26 -15.90 -32.62 -17.10
CA ASP A 26 -16.22 -33.81 -17.94
C ASP A 26 -17.34 -34.67 -17.31
N GLY A 27 -18.37 -34.03 -16.75
CA GLY A 27 -19.51 -34.69 -16.12
C GLY A 27 -19.21 -35.30 -14.73
N LYS A 28 -18.01 -35.09 -14.18
CA LYS A 28 -17.64 -35.55 -12.84
C LYS A 28 -17.70 -34.42 -11.83
N PRO A 29 -18.41 -34.58 -10.70
CA PRO A 29 -18.51 -33.55 -9.69
C PRO A 29 -17.16 -33.27 -9.04
N VAL A 30 -16.83 -31.99 -8.89
CA VAL A 30 -15.62 -31.49 -8.25
C VAL A 30 -15.96 -30.93 -6.88
N ARG A 31 -15.27 -31.38 -5.83
CA ARG A 31 -15.36 -30.75 -4.51
C ARG A 31 -14.67 -29.39 -4.54
N LEU A 32 -15.46 -28.32 -4.55
CA LEU A 32 -14.93 -26.96 -4.40
C LEU A 32 -14.73 -26.65 -2.92
N ARG A 33 -13.52 -26.25 -2.58
CA ARG A 33 -13.23 -25.59 -1.31
C ARG A 33 -13.45 -24.08 -1.52
N ILE A 34 -14.69 -23.61 -1.31
CA ILE A 34 -15.04 -22.18 -1.41
C ILE A 34 -14.88 -21.48 -0.04
N ALA A 35 -14.22 -22.09 0.93
CA ALA A 35 -13.88 -21.39 2.16
C ALA A 35 -12.93 -20.24 1.84
N PRO A 36 -13.22 -19.01 2.27
CA PRO A 36 -12.30 -17.90 2.10
C PRO A 36 -10.99 -18.25 2.77
N LEU A 37 -9.89 -18.04 2.07
CA LEU A 37 -8.57 -18.22 2.65
C LEU A 37 -8.41 -17.25 3.83
N PRO A 38 -7.81 -17.69 4.94
CA PRO A 38 -7.58 -16.81 6.08
C PRO A 38 -6.72 -15.61 5.64
N THR A 39 -7.18 -14.42 5.99
CA THR A 39 -6.43 -13.20 5.75
C THR A 39 -5.11 -13.24 6.52
N ARG A 40 -4.00 -13.03 5.83
CA ARG A 40 -2.68 -12.89 6.42
C ARG A 40 -2.22 -11.45 6.27
N VAL A 41 -1.51 -10.98 7.28
CA VAL A 41 -0.88 -9.65 7.31
C VAL A 41 0.58 -9.83 7.69
N LEU A 42 1.46 -9.10 7.01
CA LEU A 42 2.89 -9.05 7.26
C LEU A 42 3.33 -7.61 7.43
N ALA A 43 4.03 -7.30 8.51
CA ALA A 43 4.76 -6.07 8.69
C ALA A 43 6.19 -6.26 8.15
N TYR A 44 6.60 -5.38 7.25
CA TYR A 44 7.90 -5.42 6.60
C TYR A 44 8.64 -4.10 6.84
N HIS A 45 9.85 -4.17 7.34
CA HIS A 45 10.75 -3.01 7.36
C HIS A 45 11.42 -2.90 5.99
N LYS A 46 10.90 -2.03 5.13
CA LYS A 46 11.48 -1.80 3.82
C LYS A 46 12.81 -1.03 3.96
N PRO A 47 13.93 -1.55 3.48
CA PRO A 47 15.17 -0.79 3.44
C PRO A 47 15.19 0.21 2.28
N VAL A 48 16.11 1.16 2.32
CA VAL A 48 16.50 1.97 1.16
C VAL A 48 17.04 1.05 0.05
N GLY A 49 16.74 1.38 -1.21
CA GLY A 49 17.23 0.66 -2.39
C GLY A 49 16.27 -0.41 -2.91
N GLU A 50 15.20 -0.76 -2.21
CA GLU A 50 14.16 -1.64 -2.71
C GLU A 50 12.97 -0.86 -3.28
N VAL A 51 12.41 -1.37 -4.37
CA VAL A 51 11.21 -0.81 -5.03
C VAL A 51 9.97 -1.65 -4.73
N VAL A 52 8.83 -0.97 -4.60
CA VAL A 52 7.53 -1.63 -4.34
C VAL A 52 6.83 -1.91 -5.67
N THR A 53 7.29 -2.94 -6.36
CA THR A 53 6.70 -3.44 -7.61
C THR A 53 6.92 -4.95 -7.73
N LEU A 54 6.02 -5.63 -8.42
CA LEU A 54 6.18 -7.05 -8.74
C LEU A 54 7.25 -7.29 -9.80
N ASN A 55 7.37 -6.36 -10.75
CA ASN A 55 8.34 -6.42 -11.81
C ASN A 55 8.93 -5.03 -12.04
N ASP A 56 10.24 -4.93 -11.99
CA ASP A 56 10.97 -3.69 -12.24
C ASP A 56 11.73 -3.78 -13.55
N PRO A 57 11.43 -2.92 -14.55
CA PRO A 57 12.11 -2.95 -15.85
C PRO A 57 13.61 -2.62 -15.75
N GLU A 58 14.03 -1.91 -14.71
CA GLU A 58 15.44 -1.57 -14.48
C GLU A 58 16.18 -2.65 -13.67
N GLY A 59 15.51 -3.75 -13.29
CA GLY A 59 16.13 -4.87 -12.58
C GLY A 59 16.52 -4.57 -11.13
N ARG A 60 16.03 -3.48 -10.52
CA ARG A 60 16.29 -3.13 -9.13
C ARG A 60 15.69 -4.17 -8.18
N PRO A 61 16.23 -4.35 -6.96
CA PRO A 61 15.65 -5.21 -5.96
C PRO A 61 14.21 -4.82 -5.63
N THR A 62 13.30 -5.79 -5.61
CA THR A 62 11.90 -5.55 -5.23
C THR A 62 11.63 -6.10 -3.83
N VAL A 63 10.73 -5.44 -3.10
CA VAL A 63 10.28 -5.88 -1.75
C VAL A 63 9.72 -7.30 -1.76
N PHE A 64 9.10 -7.73 -2.88
CA PHE A 64 8.47 -9.04 -2.98
C PHE A 64 9.44 -10.23 -2.97
N ARG A 65 10.73 -10.02 -3.25
CA ARG A 65 11.75 -11.08 -3.24
C ARG A 65 11.99 -11.68 -1.85
N ARG A 66 11.76 -10.89 -0.79
CA ARG A 66 12.02 -11.29 0.61
C ARG A 66 10.79 -11.78 1.34
N LEU A 67 9.62 -11.71 0.73
CA LEU A 67 8.38 -12.13 1.38
C LEU A 67 8.31 -13.66 1.45
N PRO A 68 7.74 -14.22 2.53
CA PRO A 68 7.53 -15.64 2.65
C PRO A 68 6.58 -16.15 1.56
N ARG A 69 6.85 -17.35 1.05
CA ARG A 69 5.99 -17.99 0.06
C ARG A 69 4.63 -18.30 0.68
N LEU A 70 3.59 -18.12 -0.11
CA LEU A 70 2.22 -18.49 0.22
C LEU A 70 1.87 -19.78 -0.50
N ALA A 71 1.19 -20.71 0.19
CA ALA A 71 0.64 -21.90 -0.43
C ALA A 71 -0.51 -21.52 -1.41
N HIS A 72 -1.28 -20.49 -1.03
CA HIS A 72 -2.40 -19.97 -1.82
C HIS A 72 -2.48 -18.45 -1.68
N GLY A 73 -3.01 -17.79 -2.72
CA GLY A 73 -3.11 -16.34 -2.76
C GLY A 73 -1.81 -15.65 -3.13
N LYS A 74 -1.77 -14.35 -2.94
CA LYS A 74 -0.60 -13.49 -3.22
C LYS A 74 -0.52 -12.36 -2.23
N TRP A 75 0.70 -11.90 -1.95
CA TRP A 75 0.92 -10.68 -1.20
C TRP A 75 0.56 -9.45 -2.04
N GLN A 76 -0.14 -8.53 -1.41
CA GLN A 76 -0.41 -7.19 -1.93
C GLN A 76 0.17 -6.18 -0.94
N SER A 77 0.91 -5.19 -1.44
CA SER A 77 1.41 -4.10 -0.60
C SER A 77 0.28 -3.15 -0.21
N VAL A 78 0.29 -2.70 1.02
CA VAL A 78 -0.58 -1.63 1.51
C VAL A 78 0.12 -0.30 1.25
N GLY A 79 -0.09 0.26 0.07
CA GLY A 79 0.61 1.44 -0.41
C GLY A 79 2.02 1.16 -0.92
N ARG A 80 2.78 2.22 -1.05
CA ARG A 80 4.16 2.21 -1.55
C ARG A 80 5.02 3.18 -0.77
N LEU A 81 6.29 2.82 -0.64
CA LEU A 81 7.36 3.73 -0.23
C LEU A 81 8.35 3.89 -1.38
N ASP A 82 8.88 5.07 -1.57
CA ASP A 82 9.89 5.36 -2.58
C ASP A 82 11.16 4.52 -2.35
N ILE A 83 11.98 4.38 -3.40
CA ILE A 83 13.24 3.61 -3.34
C ILE A 83 14.18 4.12 -2.24
N ASN A 84 14.20 5.42 -2.00
CA ASN A 84 15.04 6.09 -0.99
C ASN A 84 14.29 6.40 0.32
N THR A 85 13.17 5.73 0.57
CA THR A 85 12.42 5.77 1.82
C THR A 85 12.50 4.42 2.49
N GLU A 86 12.80 4.39 3.77
CA GLU A 86 12.78 3.18 4.60
C GLU A 86 11.66 3.23 5.63
N GLY A 87 11.30 2.09 6.18
CA GLY A 87 10.34 1.98 7.27
C GLY A 87 9.22 0.97 7.03
N LEU A 88 8.14 1.13 7.77
CA LEU A 88 7.03 0.19 7.80
C LEU A 88 6.27 0.15 6.46
N LEU A 89 6.21 -1.04 5.89
CA LEU A 89 5.34 -1.37 4.76
C LEU A 89 4.54 -2.63 5.11
N LEU A 90 3.22 -2.55 5.04
CA LEU A 90 2.35 -3.69 5.29
C LEU A 90 2.06 -4.45 3.99
N PHE A 91 1.97 -5.77 4.12
CA PHE A 91 1.48 -6.66 3.07
C PHE A 91 0.30 -7.46 3.60
N THR A 92 -0.65 -7.75 2.73
CA THR A 92 -1.78 -8.61 3.08
C THR A 92 -2.20 -9.49 1.90
N THR A 93 -2.83 -10.62 2.22
CA THR A 93 -3.48 -11.47 1.21
C THR A 93 -4.90 -11.03 0.88
N SER A 94 -5.48 -10.07 1.62
CA SER A 94 -6.82 -9.53 1.42
C SER A 94 -6.78 -8.20 0.67
N GLY A 95 -7.30 -8.17 -0.55
CA GLY A 95 -7.44 -6.93 -1.33
C GLY A 95 -8.39 -5.92 -0.69
N GLU A 96 -9.42 -6.40 0.01
CA GLU A 96 -10.34 -5.54 0.75
C GLU A 96 -9.63 -4.82 1.90
N LEU A 97 -8.86 -5.56 2.70
CA LEU A 97 -8.08 -4.95 3.79
C LEU A 97 -7.05 -3.96 3.25
N ALA A 98 -6.33 -4.33 2.18
CA ALA A 98 -5.37 -3.42 1.53
C ALA A 98 -6.06 -2.12 1.09
N ASN A 99 -7.22 -2.23 0.44
CA ASN A 99 -7.99 -1.06 0.00
C ASN A 99 -8.45 -0.20 1.19
N ARG A 100 -8.96 -0.80 2.27
CA ARG A 100 -9.38 -0.06 3.46
C ARG A 100 -8.24 0.71 4.11
N LEU A 101 -7.04 0.13 4.14
CA LEU A 101 -5.86 0.79 4.72
C LEU A 101 -5.26 1.87 3.82
N MET A 102 -5.44 1.77 2.49
CA MET A 102 -4.86 2.71 1.53
C MET A 102 -5.78 3.87 1.16
N HIS A 103 -7.09 3.61 1.04
CA HIS A 103 -7.99 4.57 0.43
C HIS A 103 -8.22 5.79 1.33
N PRO A 104 -8.06 7.03 0.83
CA PRO A 104 -8.12 8.26 1.63
C PRO A 104 -9.42 8.44 2.42
N ARG A 105 -10.54 7.93 1.92
CA ARG A 105 -11.85 8.03 2.60
C ARG A 105 -11.87 7.42 4.01
N PHE A 106 -10.94 6.51 4.32
CA PHE A 106 -10.88 5.87 5.63
C PHE A 106 -9.98 6.61 6.61
N GLY A 107 -9.25 7.64 6.15
CA GLY A 107 -8.48 8.53 6.99
C GLY A 107 -7.39 7.86 7.84
N VAL A 108 -6.84 6.72 7.37
CA VAL A 108 -5.78 6.04 8.11
C VAL A 108 -4.54 6.93 8.16
N GLU A 109 -4.16 7.33 9.36
CA GLU A 109 -3.00 8.19 9.57
C GLU A 109 -1.69 7.44 9.30
N ARG A 110 -0.75 8.16 8.70
CA ARG A 110 0.62 7.71 8.43
C ARG A 110 1.58 8.70 9.05
N GLU A 111 2.47 8.21 9.90
CA GLU A 111 3.51 9.01 10.52
C GLU A 111 4.84 8.79 9.81
N TYR A 112 5.54 9.88 9.53
CA TYR A 112 6.85 9.89 8.90
C TYR A 112 7.84 10.67 9.75
N ALA A 113 9.07 10.14 9.87
CA ALA A 113 10.22 10.91 10.32
C ALA A 113 10.91 11.50 9.08
N VAL A 114 10.99 12.81 9.01
CA VAL A 114 11.53 13.55 7.86
C VAL A 114 12.77 14.31 8.29
N ARG A 115 13.88 14.09 7.60
CA ARG A 115 15.11 14.85 7.79
C ARG A 115 15.17 15.99 6.78
N VAL A 116 15.30 17.21 7.25
CA VAL A 116 15.32 18.44 6.47
C VAL A 116 16.67 19.15 6.69
N LEU A 117 17.21 19.74 5.63
CA LEU A 117 18.33 20.66 5.75
C LEU A 117 17.80 22.02 6.22
N GLY A 118 18.31 22.51 7.34
CA GLY A 118 17.79 23.71 7.97
C GLY A 118 16.66 23.44 8.95
N GLN A 119 16.00 24.50 9.39
CA GLN A 119 14.90 24.48 10.37
C GLN A 119 13.67 25.12 9.74
N LEU A 120 12.51 24.51 9.97
CA LEU A 120 11.23 25.13 9.62
C LEU A 120 11.01 26.36 10.54
N ASP A 121 10.72 27.49 9.92
CA ASP A 121 10.18 28.63 10.65
C ASP A 121 8.68 28.44 10.94
N ASP A 122 8.12 29.31 11.78
CA ASP A 122 6.73 29.24 12.19
C ASP A 122 5.76 29.44 11.01
N ASP A 123 6.14 30.27 10.02
CA ASP A 123 5.33 30.52 8.84
C ASP A 123 5.26 29.29 7.91
N SER A 124 6.39 28.67 7.63
CA SER A 124 6.45 27.41 6.88
C SER A 124 5.68 26.29 7.58
N ARG A 125 5.83 26.18 8.89
CA ARG A 125 5.05 25.21 9.69
C ARG A 125 3.55 25.46 9.59
N ALA A 126 3.13 26.72 9.71
CA ALA A 126 1.72 27.11 9.60
C ALA A 126 1.16 26.78 8.19
N LYS A 127 1.91 27.03 7.14
CA LYS A 127 1.54 26.66 5.76
C LYS A 127 1.36 25.16 5.59
N LEU A 128 2.27 24.34 6.11
CA LEU A 128 2.21 22.88 6.05
C LEU A 128 0.97 22.31 6.74
N LEU A 129 0.49 22.97 7.81
CA LEU A 129 -0.73 22.59 8.54
C LEU A 129 -2.01 23.14 7.89
N ALA A 130 -1.96 24.36 7.35
CA ALA A 130 -3.10 24.99 6.70
C ALA A 130 -3.41 24.42 5.31
N GLY A 131 -2.38 23.93 4.64
CA GLY A 131 -2.45 23.36 3.30
C GLY A 131 -1.64 24.12 2.26
N VAL A 132 -0.96 23.37 1.45
CA VAL A 132 -0.09 23.85 0.35
C VAL A 132 -0.63 23.33 -0.97
N PRO A 133 -0.77 24.18 -1.99
CA PRO A 133 -1.16 23.74 -3.33
C PRO A 133 -0.02 22.94 -3.98
N ILE A 134 -0.32 21.72 -4.41
CA ILE A 134 0.60 20.81 -5.07
C ILE A 134 -0.12 20.19 -6.28
N ASP A 135 0.36 20.40 -7.49
CA ASP A 135 -0.16 19.78 -8.72
C ASP A 135 -1.70 19.85 -8.86
N GLY A 136 -2.31 20.98 -8.54
CA GLY A 136 -3.75 21.21 -8.70
C GLY A 136 -4.64 20.71 -7.57
N PHE A 137 -4.07 20.26 -6.46
CA PHE A 137 -4.79 19.96 -5.22
C PHE A 137 -4.10 20.59 -4.02
N THR A 138 -4.83 20.75 -2.92
CA THR A 138 -4.28 21.23 -1.66
C THR A 138 -3.98 20.02 -0.77
N SER A 139 -2.76 19.94 -0.26
CA SER A 139 -2.31 18.92 0.70
C SER A 139 -1.83 19.56 1.99
N ALA A 140 -2.06 18.90 3.12
CA ALA A 140 -1.69 19.37 4.44
C ALA A 140 -1.26 18.23 5.34
N PHE A 141 -0.36 18.49 6.27
CA PHE A 141 -0.14 17.59 7.39
C PHE A 141 -1.22 17.79 8.47
N LEU A 142 -1.61 16.71 9.10
CA LEU A 142 -2.45 16.74 10.30
C LEU A 142 -1.65 17.21 11.54
N ARG A 143 -0.37 16.84 11.58
CA ARG A 143 0.57 17.24 12.64
C ARG A 143 1.97 17.42 12.09
N VAL A 144 2.69 18.38 12.64
CA VAL A 144 4.11 18.61 12.41
C VAL A 144 4.76 18.84 13.77
N GLU A 145 5.58 17.91 14.22
CA GLU A 145 6.25 17.95 15.51
C GLU A 145 7.76 17.97 15.31
N ASP A 146 8.46 18.66 16.20
CA ASP A 146 9.92 18.67 16.21
C ASP A 146 10.43 17.28 16.63
N GLY A 147 11.32 16.70 15.86
CA GLY A 147 11.94 15.40 16.09
C GLY A 147 13.38 15.50 16.59
N GLY A 148 13.87 16.72 16.86
CA GLY A 148 15.25 16.98 17.26
C GLY A 148 16.23 17.04 16.09
N GLY A 149 17.49 16.84 16.38
CA GLY A 149 18.59 16.87 15.40
C GLY A 149 19.69 17.82 15.85
N GLU A 150 20.91 17.57 15.30
CA GLU A 150 22.10 18.37 15.57
C GLU A 150 22.67 18.93 14.25
N GLY A 151 23.31 20.08 14.35
CA GLY A 151 23.96 20.74 13.21
C GLY A 151 22.96 21.29 12.17
N ALA A 152 23.27 21.08 10.90
CA ALA A 152 22.51 21.64 9.78
C ALA A 152 21.23 20.86 9.46
N ASN A 153 21.05 19.65 9.99
CA ASN A 153 19.89 18.79 9.75
C ASN A 153 18.96 18.79 10.95
N ARG A 154 17.65 18.88 10.68
CA ARG A 154 16.59 18.75 11.66
C ARG A 154 15.65 17.63 11.29
N TRP A 155 15.11 16.94 12.30
CA TRP A 155 14.11 15.92 12.13
C TRP A 155 12.74 16.45 12.53
N TYR A 156 11.74 16.07 11.77
CA TYR A 156 10.34 16.35 12.08
C TYR A 156 9.55 15.07 12.02
N ARG A 157 8.60 14.90 12.94
CA ARG A 157 7.55 13.90 12.85
C ARG A 157 6.33 14.55 12.24
N VAL A 158 5.86 13.99 11.15
CA VAL A 158 4.71 14.51 10.42
C VAL A 158 3.67 13.42 10.23
N VAL A 159 2.40 13.79 10.32
CA VAL A 159 1.27 12.88 10.14
C VAL A 159 0.40 13.35 8.98
N ILE A 160 0.05 12.42 8.12
CA ILE A 160 -0.81 12.66 6.95
C ILE A 160 -1.82 11.52 6.80
N ALA A 161 -3.06 11.80 6.36
CA ALA A 161 -4.12 10.81 6.18
C ALA A 161 -4.27 10.33 4.72
N GLU A 162 -3.50 10.87 3.81
CA GLU A 162 -3.45 10.46 2.41
C GLU A 162 -2.03 10.04 2.01
N GLY A 163 -1.84 9.59 0.78
CA GLY A 163 -0.54 9.06 0.35
C GLY A 163 -0.38 9.20 -1.16
N ARG A 164 -0.41 10.44 -1.66
CA ARG A 164 -0.14 10.73 -3.06
C ARG A 164 1.35 10.55 -3.37
N HIS A 165 1.68 10.49 -4.64
CA HIS A 165 3.06 10.30 -5.07
C HIS A 165 3.99 11.39 -4.50
N ARG A 166 4.97 10.96 -3.69
CA ARG A 166 5.99 11.79 -3.03
C ARG A 166 5.44 12.97 -2.23
N GLU A 167 4.23 12.84 -1.70
CA GLU A 167 3.46 13.93 -1.09
C GLU A 167 4.19 14.60 0.07
N VAL A 168 4.73 13.81 1.00
CA VAL A 168 5.51 14.34 2.13
C VAL A 168 6.70 15.17 1.65
N ARG A 169 7.43 14.71 0.62
CA ARG A 169 8.58 15.45 0.07
C ARG A 169 8.15 16.76 -0.58
N ARG A 170 7.10 16.71 -1.40
CA ARG A 170 6.57 17.88 -2.10
C ARG A 170 6.04 18.95 -1.15
N LEU A 171 5.44 18.55 -0.02
CA LEU A 171 5.02 19.49 1.00
C LEU A 171 6.20 20.28 1.56
N PHE A 172 7.30 19.60 1.91
CA PHE A 172 8.51 20.27 2.37
C PHE A 172 9.24 21.07 1.28
N GLU A 173 9.21 20.62 0.03
CA GLU A 173 9.79 21.32 -1.11
C GLU A 173 9.05 22.63 -1.45
N ALA A 174 7.79 22.77 -1.01
CA ALA A 174 6.93 23.91 -1.32
C ALA A 174 6.99 25.05 -0.30
N VAL A 175 7.71 24.87 0.81
CA VAL A 175 7.88 25.86 1.89
C VAL A 175 9.33 26.10 2.20
#